data_f7d061475d6f36e443c476a59e77f319
#
_entry.id   f7d061475d6f36e443c476a59e77f319
#
_cell.length_a   1.000
_cell.length_b   1.000
_cell.length_c   1.000
_cell.angle_alpha   90.00
_cell.angle_beta   90.00
_cell.angle_gamma   90.00
#
_symmetry.space_group_name_H-M   'P 1'
#
loop_
_entity.id
_entity.type
_entity.pdbx_description
1 polymer ?
#
loop_
_entity_poly.entity_id
_entity_poly.type
_entity_poly.pdbx_seq_one_letter_code
_entity_poly.pdbx_strand_id
1 'polypeptide(L)'
;MIDFLLRPWRCNFGPDKEFYRAIDGLFGFVPHNIELYKLALIHKSASLVLEDGRQINNERLEYLGDAVIEAVTSDYLYIEFPDRDEGFMTKLRSKIVSRQSLNAIARQIGLDRYVILDGSSNTLAQKHIFGDAFEAMMGAIYLDQGYNFVNRLLINRLFREHLSLEELTESETDFKSRLIEWCQKNHHTIRFRTTRQENSAANHPLFRSTALIDNMEVGHGSGESKKEAEQQAAYSVSQSFSDETCAALLDKVDRLRLGGESR
;
A
#
# COMPACT_ATOMS: atom_id res chain seq x y z
N MET A 1 -13.36 -24.24 -21.83
CA MET A 1 -14.16 -24.18 -23.07
C MET A 1 -15.67 -24.16 -22.78
N ILE A 2 -16.19 -24.96 -21.85
CA ILE A 2 -17.61 -25.01 -21.46
C ILE A 2 -18.08 -23.66 -20.85
N ASP A 3 -17.25 -23.01 -20.06
CA ASP A 3 -17.61 -21.74 -19.40
C ASP A 3 -17.86 -20.60 -20.38
N PHE A 4 -17.15 -20.54 -21.49
CA PHE A 4 -17.40 -19.54 -22.54
C PHE A 4 -18.81 -19.70 -23.13
N LEU A 5 -19.31 -20.92 -23.24
CA LEU A 5 -20.65 -21.21 -23.73
C LEU A 5 -21.73 -20.91 -22.68
N LEU A 6 -21.44 -21.10 -21.39
CA LEU A 6 -22.40 -20.86 -20.31
C LEU A 6 -22.46 -19.36 -19.88
N ARG A 7 -21.48 -18.55 -20.24
CA ARG A 7 -21.41 -17.11 -19.90
C ARG A 7 -22.67 -16.35 -20.35
N PRO A 8 -23.12 -16.45 -21.64
CA PRO A 8 -24.34 -15.78 -22.07
C PRO A 8 -25.56 -16.23 -21.30
N TRP A 9 -25.65 -17.52 -20.97
CA TRP A 9 -26.79 -18.08 -20.25
C TRP A 9 -26.85 -17.59 -18.81
N ARG A 10 -25.71 -17.67 -18.04
CA ARG A 10 -25.64 -17.20 -16.65
C ARG A 10 -25.93 -15.71 -16.51
N CYS A 11 -25.43 -14.88 -17.44
CA CYS A 11 -25.68 -13.45 -17.42
C CYS A 11 -27.07 -13.01 -17.88
N ASN A 12 -27.80 -13.85 -18.60
CA ASN A 12 -29.11 -13.46 -19.20
C ASN A 12 -30.31 -14.17 -18.60
N PHE A 13 -30.08 -15.30 -17.94
CA PHE A 13 -31.17 -16.15 -17.42
C PHE A 13 -30.88 -16.55 -15.97
N GLY A 14 -31.93 -16.81 -15.21
CA GLY A 14 -31.83 -17.23 -13.82
C GLY A 14 -31.97 -16.11 -12.79
N PRO A 15 -32.14 -16.48 -11.50
CA PRO A 15 -32.38 -15.53 -10.40
C PRO A 15 -31.16 -14.61 -10.12
N ASP A 16 -29.95 -15.08 -10.38
CA ASP A 16 -28.72 -14.36 -10.09
C ASP A 16 -28.11 -13.64 -11.31
N LYS A 17 -28.84 -13.51 -12.41
CA LYS A 17 -28.34 -12.92 -13.67
C LYS A 17 -27.72 -11.54 -13.49
N GLU A 18 -28.31 -10.69 -12.64
CA GLU A 18 -27.81 -9.34 -12.40
C GLU A 18 -26.48 -9.37 -11.64
N PHE A 19 -26.34 -10.30 -10.70
CA PHE A 19 -25.12 -10.48 -9.95
C PHE A 19 -23.98 -11.08 -10.81
N TYR A 20 -24.29 -12.04 -11.68
CA TYR A 20 -23.33 -12.52 -12.70
C TYR A 20 -22.85 -11.39 -13.61
N ARG A 21 -23.75 -10.50 -14.06
CA ARG A 21 -23.38 -9.32 -14.86
C ARG A 21 -22.50 -8.35 -14.07
N ALA A 22 -22.80 -8.15 -12.79
CA ALA A 22 -22.00 -7.30 -11.92
C ALA A 22 -20.57 -7.82 -11.81
N ILE A 23 -20.37 -9.11 -11.51
CA ILE A 23 -19.03 -9.71 -11.41
C ILE A 23 -18.31 -9.67 -12.77
N ASP A 24 -19.00 -9.95 -13.87
CA ASP A 24 -18.44 -9.84 -15.21
C ASP A 24 -18.01 -8.41 -15.54
N GLY A 25 -18.80 -7.41 -15.16
CA GLY A 25 -18.46 -5.99 -15.32
C GLY A 25 -17.27 -5.56 -14.50
N LEU A 26 -17.20 -5.97 -13.23
CA LEU A 26 -16.13 -5.63 -12.31
C LEU A 26 -14.79 -6.30 -12.68
N PHE A 27 -14.81 -7.59 -12.99
CA PHE A 27 -13.61 -8.41 -13.11
C PHE A 27 -13.38 -9.05 -14.48
N GLY A 28 -14.34 -8.94 -15.41
CA GLY A 28 -14.22 -9.42 -16.80
C GLY A 28 -14.34 -10.92 -16.97
N PHE A 29 -14.96 -11.63 -16.01
CA PHE A 29 -15.21 -13.06 -16.10
C PHE A 29 -16.52 -13.45 -15.42
N VAL A 30 -16.99 -14.65 -15.66
CA VAL A 30 -18.21 -15.20 -15.06
C VAL A 30 -17.86 -16.28 -14.05
N PRO A 31 -18.30 -16.18 -12.79
CA PRO A 31 -18.04 -17.17 -11.75
C PRO A 31 -18.52 -18.57 -12.06
N HIS A 32 -17.82 -19.60 -11.57
CA HIS A 32 -18.34 -20.97 -11.49
C HIS A 32 -19.28 -21.11 -10.29
N ASN A 33 -18.88 -20.63 -9.13
CA ASN A 33 -19.65 -20.68 -7.90
C ASN A 33 -19.98 -19.25 -7.40
N ILE A 34 -21.17 -18.76 -7.76
CA ILE A 34 -21.64 -17.41 -7.45
C ILE A 34 -21.78 -17.15 -5.93
N GLU A 35 -22.01 -18.20 -5.13
CA GLU A 35 -22.23 -18.06 -3.70
C GLU A 35 -20.98 -17.57 -2.96
N LEU A 36 -19.78 -17.91 -3.44
CA LEU A 36 -18.52 -17.38 -2.89
C LEU A 36 -18.46 -15.86 -3.03
N TYR A 37 -18.92 -15.32 -4.14
CA TYR A 37 -18.89 -13.89 -4.43
C TYR A 37 -19.96 -13.12 -3.66
N LYS A 38 -21.15 -13.71 -3.48
CA LYS A 38 -22.16 -13.16 -2.59
C LYS A 38 -21.64 -13.07 -1.15
N LEU A 39 -20.99 -14.14 -0.67
CA LEU A 39 -20.41 -14.20 0.67
C LEU A 39 -19.31 -13.14 0.85
N ALA A 40 -18.47 -12.93 -0.15
CA ALA A 40 -17.39 -11.94 -0.11
C ALA A 40 -17.88 -10.50 0.10
N LEU A 41 -19.13 -10.22 -0.25
CA LEU A 41 -19.74 -8.89 -0.12
C LEU A 41 -20.49 -8.68 1.19
N ILE A 42 -20.67 -9.70 2.03
CA ILE A 42 -21.35 -9.57 3.33
C ILE A 42 -20.32 -9.14 4.38
N HIS A 43 -20.29 -7.84 4.67
CA HIS A 43 -19.43 -7.32 5.73
C HIS A 43 -19.87 -7.84 7.10
N LYS A 44 -18.95 -7.95 8.06
CA LYS A 44 -19.21 -8.42 9.43
C LYS A 44 -20.34 -7.67 10.16
N SER A 45 -20.57 -6.38 9.85
CA SER A 45 -21.69 -5.64 10.43
C SER A 45 -23.05 -6.15 10.00
N ALA A 46 -23.15 -6.78 8.82
CA ALA A 46 -24.35 -7.36 8.24
C ALA A 46 -24.34 -8.90 8.29
N SER A 47 -23.60 -9.50 9.24
CA SER A 47 -23.49 -10.93 9.37
C SER A 47 -24.86 -11.62 9.49
N LEU A 48 -25.02 -12.70 8.71
CA LEU A 48 -26.18 -13.57 8.84
C LEU A 48 -25.93 -14.54 10.00
N VAL A 49 -26.87 -14.62 10.93
CA VAL A 49 -26.81 -15.54 12.08
C VAL A 49 -27.61 -16.78 11.78
N LEU A 50 -26.97 -17.95 11.79
CA LEU A 50 -27.63 -19.24 11.62
C LEU A 50 -28.32 -19.69 12.92
N GLU A 51 -29.19 -20.69 12.83
CA GLU A 51 -29.91 -21.25 13.97
C GLU A 51 -28.99 -21.78 15.06
N ASP A 52 -27.78 -22.23 14.69
CA ASP A 52 -26.74 -22.73 15.61
C ASP A 52 -25.84 -21.60 16.19
N GLY A 53 -26.16 -20.33 15.92
CA GLY A 53 -25.42 -19.17 16.40
C GLY A 53 -24.18 -18.81 15.58
N ARG A 54 -23.82 -19.57 14.55
CA ARG A 54 -22.69 -19.20 13.66
C ARG A 54 -23.02 -17.97 12.85
N GLN A 55 -22.04 -17.08 12.74
CA GLN A 55 -22.11 -15.90 11.90
C GLN A 55 -21.51 -16.19 10.51
N ILE A 56 -22.25 -15.81 9.49
CA ILE A 56 -21.82 -15.89 8.10
C ILE A 56 -21.53 -14.47 7.61
N ASN A 57 -20.28 -14.20 7.28
CA ASN A 57 -19.78 -12.95 6.75
C ASN A 57 -18.51 -13.20 5.91
N ASN A 58 -17.86 -12.13 5.44
CA ASN A 58 -16.70 -12.22 4.57
C ASN A 58 -15.35 -12.43 5.27
N GLU A 59 -15.26 -12.38 6.61
CA GLU A 59 -13.97 -12.38 7.34
C GLU A 59 -13.05 -13.57 6.99
N ARG A 60 -13.61 -14.76 6.75
CA ARG A 60 -12.81 -15.93 6.37
C ARG A 60 -12.25 -15.83 4.94
N LEU A 61 -13.01 -15.23 4.04
CA LEU A 61 -12.56 -14.98 2.67
C LEU A 61 -11.55 -13.82 2.63
N GLU A 62 -11.75 -12.78 3.43
CA GLU A 62 -10.81 -11.68 3.67
C GLU A 62 -9.45 -12.22 4.11
N TYR A 63 -9.43 -13.04 5.18
CA TYR A 63 -8.19 -13.67 5.66
C TYR A 63 -7.44 -14.46 4.58
N LEU A 64 -8.17 -15.23 3.76
CA LEU A 64 -7.58 -15.99 2.66
C LEU A 64 -7.10 -15.08 1.54
N GLY A 65 -7.90 -14.08 1.21
CA GLY A 65 -7.62 -13.14 0.12
C GLY A 65 -6.42 -12.25 0.41
N ASP A 66 -6.26 -11.77 1.64
CA ASP A 66 -5.07 -11.05 2.09
C ASP A 66 -3.80 -11.85 1.80
N ALA A 67 -3.73 -13.10 2.25
CA ALA A 67 -2.59 -13.99 2.00
C ALA A 67 -2.33 -14.21 0.49
N VAL A 68 -3.39 -14.33 -0.31
CA VAL A 68 -3.29 -14.51 -1.77
C VAL A 68 -2.76 -13.24 -2.45
N ILE A 69 -3.27 -12.06 -2.06
CA ILE A 69 -2.81 -10.77 -2.59
C ILE A 69 -1.33 -10.54 -2.23
N GLU A 70 -0.94 -10.82 -0.99
CA GLU A 70 0.46 -10.71 -0.57
C GLU A 70 1.39 -11.64 -1.36
N ALA A 71 0.98 -12.89 -1.57
CA ALA A 71 1.76 -13.86 -2.34
C ALA A 71 1.92 -13.42 -3.81
N VAL A 72 0.82 -13.00 -4.46
CA VAL A 72 0.83 -12.51 -5.84
C VAL A 72 1.68 -11.27 -5.99
N THR A 73 1.55 -10.32 -5.05
CA THR A 73 2.34 -9.08 -5.06
C THR A 73 3.82 -9.36 -4.86
N SER A 74 4.17 -10.30 -3.98
CA SER A 74 5.56 -10.71 -3.74
C SER A 74 6.19 -11.36 -4.96
N ASP A 75 5.47 -12.26 -5.62
CA ASP A 75 5.88 -12.92 -6.86
C ASP A 75 6.13 -11.89 -7.97
N TYR A 76 5.20 -10.96 -8.14
CA TYR A 76 5.32 -9.88 -9.10
C TYR A 76 6.54 -8.98 -8.85
N LEU A 77 6.73 -8.51 -7.61
CA LEU A 77 7.85 -7.63 -7.26
C LEU A 77 9.21 -8.34 -7.41
N TYR A 78 9.27 -9.62 -7.07
CA TYR A 78 10.48 -10.44 -7.22
C TYR A 78 10.93 -10.54 -8.70
N ILE A 79 9.98 -10.67 -9.62
CA ILE A 79 10.24 -10.76 -11.06
C ILE A 79 10.55 -9.36 -11.65
N GLU A 80 9.79 -8.34 -11.26
CA GLU A 80 9.89 -7.00 -11.85
C GLU A 80 11.14 -6.22 -11.39
N PHE A 81 11.63 -6.50 -10.17
CA PHE A 81 12.75 -5.80 -9.57
C PHE A 81 13.92 -6.74 -9.20
N PRO A 82 14.57 -7.43 -10.18
CA PRO A 82 15.59 -8.43 -9.91
C PRO A 82 16.86 -7.88 -9.24
N ASP A 83 17.12 -6.58 -9.40
CA ASP A 83 18.31 -5.90 -8.85
C ASP A 83 18.05 -5.22 -7.51
N ARG A 84 16.85 -5.36 -6.94
CA ARG A 84 16.47 -4.72 -5.68
C ARG A 84 16.55 -5.71 -4.51
N ASP A 85 16.85 -5.17 -3.33
CA ASP A 85 16.94 -5.95 -2.09
C ASP A 85 15.56 -6.30 -1.49
N GLU A 86 15.57 -7.18 -0.50
CA GLU A 86 14.38 -7.60 0.23
C GLU A 86 13.67 -6.42 0.92
N GLY A 87 14.44 -5.47 1.49
CA GLY A 87 13.89 -4.29 2.16
C GLY A 87 13.07 -3.42 1.23
N PHE A 88 13.55 -3.19 -0.01
CA PHE A 88 12.81 -2.49 -1.06
C PHE A 88 11.50 -3.20 -1.40
N MET A 89 11.57 -4.52 -1.68
CA MET A 89 10.39 -5.30 -2.05
C MET A 89 9.34 -5.33 -0.92
N THR A 90 9.77 -5.48 0.33
CA THR A 90 8.89 -5.47 1.51
C THR A 90 8.18 -4.13 1.69
N LYS A 91 8.90 -3.02 1.54
CA LYS A 91 8.32 -1.67 1.62
C LYS A 91 7.31 -1.44 0.49
N LEU A 92 7.67 -1.77 -0.75
CA LEU A 92 6.80 -1.56 -1.90
C LEU A 92 5.55 -2.45 -1.82
N ARG A 93 5.70 -3.72 -1.42
CA ARG A 93 4.56 -4.60 -1.15
C ARG A 93 3.62 -3.97 -0.14
N SER A 94 4.13 -3.53 1.02
CA SER A 94 3.30 -2.91 2.07
C SER A 94 2.50 -1.71 1.59
N LYS A 95 2.99 -0.95 0.61
CA LYS A 95 2.24 0.15 0.00
C LYS A 95 1.15 -0.34 -0.94
N ILE A 96 1.50 -1.29 -1.83
CA ILE A 96 0.56 -1.87 -2.80
C ILE A 96 -0.62 -2.52 -2.08
N VAL A 97 -0.35 -3.34 -1.05
CA VAL A 97 -1.38 -4.06 -0.28
C VAL A 97 -1.90 -3.27 0.92
N SER A 98 -1.56 -1.98 1.04
CA SER A 98 -2.08 -1.16 2.13
C SER A 98 -3.60 -1.03 2.04
N ARG A 99 -4.27 -0.96 3.20
CA ARG A 99 -5.71 -0.72 3.28
C ARG A 99 -6.17 0.48 2.46
N GLN A 100 -5.36 1.54 2.41
CA GLN A 100 -5.66 2.73 1.61
C GLN A 100 -5.67 2.40 0.12
N SER A 101 -4.67 1.67 -0.36
CA SER A 101 -4.54 1.27 -1.76
C SER A 101 -5.66 0.33 -2.18
N LEU A 102 -5.92 -0.74 -1.39
CA LEU A 102 -6.99 -1.70 -1.70
C LEU A 102 -8.38 -1.07 -1.66
N ASN A 103 -8.63 -0.14 -0.72
CA ASN A 103 -9.88 0.66 -0.73
C ASN A 103 -10.01 1.52 -1.98
N ALA A 104 -8.91 2.13 -2.44
CA ALA A 104 -8.93 2.95 -3.65
C ALA A 104 -9.27 2.10 -4.88
N ILE A 105 -8.62 0.94 -5.04
CA ILE A 105 -8.91 -0.02 -6.11
C ILE A 105 -10.37 -0.45 -6.05
N ALA A 106 -10.86 -0.88 -4.88
CA ALA A 106 -12.24 -1.33 -4.70
C ALA A 106 -13.27 -0.30 -5.17
N ARG A 107 -13.04 0.98 -4.85
CA ARG A 107 -13.90 2.09 -5.29
C ARG A 107 -13.77 2.38 -6.79
N GLN A 108 -12.56 2.37 -7.31
CA GLN A 108 -12.32 2.66 -8.73
C GLN A 108 -12.98 1.63 -9.64
N ILE A 109 -12.96 0.34 -9.25
CA ILE A 109 -13.68 -0.71 -9.99
C ILE A 109 -15.20 -0.70 -9.72
N GLY A 110 -15.69 0.03 -8.71
CA GLY A 110 -17.10 0.12 -8.34
C GLY A 110 -17.60 -1.02 -7.45
N LEU A 111 -16.69 -1.76 -6.77
CA LEU A 111 -17.03 -2.84 -5.84
C LEU A 111 -17.81 -2.34 -4.62
N ASP A 112 -17.54 -1.12 -4.18
CA ASP A 112 -18.19 -0.43 -3.06
C ASP A 112 -19.72 -0.41 -3.16
N ARG A 113 -20.27 -0.43 -4.37
CA ARG A 113 -21.72 -0.41 -4.63
C ARG A 113 -22.43 -1.70 -4.27
N TYR A 114 -21.69 -2.79 -4.14
CA TYR A 114 -22.23 -4.12 -3.91
C TYR A 114 -22.01 -4.64 -2.50
N VAL A 115 -21.20 -3.94 -1.68
CA VAL A 115 -20.91 -4.36 -0.31
C VAL A 115 -22.16 -4.20 0.56
N ILE A 116 -22.53 -5.27 1.25
CA ILE A 116 -23.71 -5.31 2.14
C ILE A 116 -23.27 -4.91 3.54
N LEU A 117 -23.85 -3.82 4.03
CA LEU A 117 -23.56 -3.23 5.34
C LEU A 117 -24.83 -3.14 6.16
N ASP A 118 -24.70 -3.22 7.49
CA ASP A 118 -25.80 -2.80 8.36
C ASP A 118 -25.93 -1.26 8.33
N GLY A 119 -27.15 -0.76 8.15
CA GLY A 119 -27.46 0.66 8.00
C GLY A 119 -27.11 1.55 9.20
N SER A 120 -26.73 0.96 10.34
CA SER A 120 -26.32 1.66 11.57
C SER A 120 -24.83 2.01 11.62
N SER A 121 -24.02 1.57 10.67
CA SER A 121 -22.57 1.75 10.73
C SER A 121 -22.14 3.19 10.46
N ASN A 122 -21.46 3.75 11.45
CA ASN A 122 -20.96 5.13 11.50
C ASN A 122 -19.95 5.40 10.37
N THR A 123 -20.04 6.54 9.70
CA THR A 123 -19.23 6.98 8.55
C THR A 123 -17.70 6.89 8.72
N LEU A 124 -17.19 6.91 9.94
CA LEU A 124 -15.75 6.77 10.24
C LEU A 124 -15.24 5.33 10.18
N ALA A 125 -16.10 4.35 10.52
CA ALA A 125 -15.77 2.92 10.39
C ALA A 125 -15.76 2.44 8.93
N GLN A 126 -16.42 3.18 8.04
CA GLN A 126 -16.53 2.83 6.60
C GLN A 126 -15.23 3.00 5.81
N LYS A 127 -14.16 3.62 6.40
CA LYS A 127 -12.92 3.91 5.66
C LYS A 127 -12.14 2.67 5.21
N HIS A 128 -12.39 1.50 5.79
CA HIS A 128 -11.62 0.27 5.53
C HIS A 128 -12.43 -0.88 4.92
N ILE A 129 -13.74 -0.80 4.97
CA ILE A 129 -14.69 -1.86 4.60
C ILE A 129 -14.52 -2.34 3.16
N PHE A 130 -14.21 -1.43 2.24
CA PHE A 130 -14.11 -1.78 0.82
C PHE A 130 -12.81 -2.52 0.49
N GLY A 131 -11.72 -2.25 1.25
CA GLY A 131 -10.48 -3.03 1.19
C GLY A 131 -10.70 -4.45 1.68
N ASP A 132 -11.36 -4.61 2.83
CA ASP A 132 -11.70 -5.91 3.40
C ASP A 132 -12.58 -6.72 2.43
N ALA A 133 -13.57 -6.07 1.78
CA ALA A 133 -14.38 -6.69 0.74
C ALA A 133 -13.59 -7.04 -0.53
N PHE A 134 -12.60 -6.24 -0.90
CA PHE A 134 -11.71 -6.53 -2.02
C PHE A 134 -10.84 -7.75 -1.73
N GLU A 135 -10.25 -7.84 -0.54
CA GLU A 135 -9.52 -9.03 -0.09
C GLU A 135 -10.42 -10.26 -0.10
N ALA A 136 -11.62 -10.16 0.48
CA ALA A 136 -12.58 -11.26 0.46
C ALA A 136 -12.96 -11.69 -0.97
N MET A 137 -13.09 -10.75 -1.88
CA MET A 137 -13.35 -11.02 -3.30
C MET A 137 -12.18 -11.77 -3.96
N MET A 138 -10.93 -11.39 -3.66
CA MET A 138 -9.75 -12.14 -4.15
C MET A 138 -9.70 -13.55 -3.56
N GLY A 139 -10.08 -13.74 -2.30
CA GLY A 139 -10.25 -15.06 -1.67
C GLY A 139 -11.30 -15.91 -2.37
N ALA A 140 -12.45 -15.32 -2.73
CA ALA A 140 -13.51 -15.98 -3.48
C ALA A 140 -13.04 -16.40 -4.89
N ILE A 141 -12.36 -15.50 -5.61
CA ILE A 141 -11.81 -15.76 -6.94
C ILE A 141 -10.75 -16.86 -6.87
N TYR A 142 -9.90 -16.85 -5.84
CA TYR A 142 -8.92 -17.90 -5.64
C TYR A 142 -9.56 -19.29 -5.48
N LEU A 143 -10.59 -19.40 -4.66
CA LEU A 143 -11.32 -20.66 -4.46
C LEU A 143 -12.05 -21.13 -5.71
N ASP A 144 -12.55 -20.22 -6.53
CA ASP A 144 -13.33 -20.50 -7.73
C ASP A 144 -12.46 -20.76 -8.97
N GLN A 145 -11.38 -20.03 -9.16
CA GLN A 145 -10.59 -19.97 -10.39
C GLN A 145 -9.12 -20.39 -10.21
N GLY A 146 -8.63 -20.46 -8.95
CA GLY A 146 -7.26 -20.82 -8.62
C GLY A 146 -6.25 -19.67 -8.71
N TYR A 147 -5.04 -19.92 -8.20
CA TYR A 147 -3.97 -18.94 -8.04
C TYR A 147 -3.57 -18.24 -9.35
N ASN A 148 -3.33 -19.01 -10.41
CA ASN A 148 -2.87 -18.46 -11.69
C ASN A 148 -3.87 -17.47 -12.30
N PHE A 149 -5.17 -17.65 -12.02
CA PHE A 149 -6.18 -16.73 -12.49
C PHE A 149 -6.14 -15.43 -11.69
N VAL A 150 -6.09 -15.52 -10.35
CA VAL A 150 -5.98 -14.34 -9.47
C VAL A 150 -4.72 -13.54 -9.79
N ASN A 151 -3.58 -14.21 -9.98
CA ASN A 151 -2.32 -13.56 -10.34
C ASN A 151 -2.49 -12.73 -11.62
N ARG A 152 -3.00 -13.33 -12.70
CA ARG A 152 -3.23 -12.58 -13.95
C ARG A 152 -4.22 -11.45 -13.79
N LEU A 153 -5.29 -11.62 -13.02
CA LEU A 153 -6.30 -10.59 -12.78
C LEU A 153 -5.71 -9.41 -12.00
N LEU A 154 -5.01 -9.68 -10.90
CA LEU A 154 -4.40 -8.65 -10.08
C LEU A 154 -3.34 -7.86 -10.86
N ILE A 155 -2.39 -8.54 -11.47
CA ILE A 155 -1.23 -7.90 -12.11
C ILE A 155 -1.62 -7.24 -13.43
N ASN A 156 -2.24 -7.98 -14.36
CA ASN A 156 -2.42 -7.49 -15.72
C ASN A 156 -3.61 -6.55 -15.89
N ARG A 157 -4.53 -6.55 -14.91
CA ARG A 157 -5.70 -5.68 -14.97
C ARG A 157 -5.74 -4.72 -13.79
N LEU A 158 -5.91 -5.21 -12.55
CA LEU A 158 -6.20 -4.34 -11.43
C LEU A 158 -5.02 -3.44 -11.04
N PHE A 159 -3.81 -3.98 -10.90
CA PHE A 159 -2.64 -3.17 -10.54
C PHE A 159 -2.21 -2.27 -11.69
N ARG A 160 -2.15 -2.80 -12.92
CA ARG A 160 -1.76 -2.02 -14.10
C ARG A 160 -2.71 -0.85 -14.39
N GLU A 161 -4.01 -1.03 -14.18
CA GLU A 161 -5.02 0.00 -14.46
C GLU A 161 -5.19 1.01 -13.31
N HIS A 162 -4.88 0.61 -12.06
CA HIS A 162 -5.25 1.39 -10.88
C HIS A 162 -4.07 1.77 -9.97
N LEU A 163 -2.85 1.28 -10.22
CA LEU A 163 -1.66 1.64 -9.45
C LEU A 163 -0.59 2.20 -10.38
N SER A 164 0.00 3.33 -9.99
CA SER A 164 1.24 3.82 -10.57
C SER A 164 2.41 3.29 -9.75
N LEU A 165 3.11 2.27 -10.28
CA LEU A 165 4.32 1.74 -9.64
C LEU A 165 5.43 2.80 -9.57
N GLU A 166 5.51 3.70 -10.58
CA GLU A 166 6.45 4.81 -10.59
C GLU A 166 6.21 5.73 -9.40
N GLU A 167 4.97 6.19 -9.17
CA GLU A 167 4.62 7.03 -8.02
C GLU A 167 4.85 6.30 -6.68
N LEU A 168 4.52 5.01 -6.60
CA LEU A 168 4.77 4.19 -5.42
C LEU A 168 6.26 4.01 -5.17
N THR A 169 7.06 3.85 -6.21
CA THR A 169 8.51 3.71 -6.13
C THR A 169 9.18 5.07 -5.83
N GLU A 170 8.73 6.17 -6.44
CA GLU A 170 9.21 7.52 -6.16
C GLU A 170 8.85 7.97 -4.74
N SER A 171 7.69 7.59 -4.23
CA SER A 171 7.34 7.81 -2.81
C SER A 171 8.20 6.95 -1.85
N GLU A 172 8.97 5.99 -2.34
CA GLU A 172 9.99 5.24 -1.60
C GLU A 172 11.31 5.99 -1.44
N THR A 173 11.48 7.14 -2.00
CA THR A 173 12.49 8.06 -1.55
C THR A 173 12.12 8.62 -0.17
N ASP A 174 11.91 7.73 0.81
CA ASP A 174 11.94 8.08 2.21
C ASP A 174 13.42 8.31 2.60
N PHE A 175 13.94 9.40 2.05
CA PHE A 175 15.31 9.85 2.29
C PHE A 175 15.60 9.92 3.77
N LYS A 176 14.60 10.26 4.59
CA LYS A 176 14.73 10.33 6.03
C LYS A 176 14.97 8.94 6.63
N SER A 177 14.17 7.94 6.31
CA SER A 177 14.35 6.58 6.82
C SER A 177 15.67 5.98 6.32
N ARG A 178 16.00 6.15 5.04
CA ARG A 178 17.28 5.67 4.49
C ARG A 178 18.48 6.32 5.20
N LEU A 179 18.40 7.61 5.46
CA LEU A 179 19.47 8.33 6.17
C LEU A 179 19.58 7.87 7.63
N ILE A 180 18.45 7.61 8.30
CA ILE A 180 18.43 7.04 9.67
C ILE A 180 19.05 5.65 9.69
N GLU A 181 18.62 4.75 8.79
CA GLU A 181 19.14 3.38 8.66
C GLU A 181 20.65 3.39 8.38
N TRP A 182 21.11 4.27 7.48
CA TRP A 182 22.51 4.43 7.16
C TRP A 182 23.31 4.90 8.39
N CYS A 183 22.83 5.90 9.13
CA CYS A 183 23.46 6.36 10.36
C CYS A 183 23.54 5.25 11.42
N GLN A 184 22.46 4.48 11.60
CA GLN A 184 22.44 3.35 12.54
C GLN A 184 23.46 2.27 12.17
N LYS A 185 23.53 1.91 10.88
CA LYS A 185 24.48 0.92 10.36
C LYS A 185 25.94 1.35 10.56
N ASN A 186 26.21 2.65 10.48
CA ASN A 186 27.55 3.22 10.61
C ASN A 186 27.82 3.80 12.02
N HIS A 187 26.95 3.49 13.01
CA HIS A 187 27.09 3.93 14.41
C HIS A 187 27.11 5.46 14.61
N HIS A 188 26.43 6.21 13.72
CA HIS A 188 26.24 7.65 13.82
C HIS A 188 24.89 8.01 14.47
N THR A 189 24.87 9.15 15.17
CA THR A 189 23.64 9.70 15.75
C THR A 189 23.02 10.69 14.77
N ILE A 190 21.73 10.52 14.43
CA ILE A 190 21.01 11.48 13.57
C ILE A 190 19.87 12.16 14.33
N ARG A 191 19.71 13.46 14.10
CA ARG A 191 18.59 14.27 14.60
C ARG A 191 18.09 15.23 13.52
N PHE A 192 16.79 15.51 13.55
CA PHE A 192 16.18 16.54 12.71
C PHE A 192 15.68 17.67 13.61
N ARG A 193 16.18 18.88 13.37
CA ARG A 193 15.74 20.11 14.04
C ARG A 193 14.79 20.84 13.13
N THR A 194 13.49 20.78 13.42
CA THR A 194 12.44 21.36 12.59
C THR A 194 11.78 22.52 13.31
N THR A 195 11.70 23.67 12.64
CA THR A 195 11.06 24.88 13.12
C THR A 195 9.91 25.29 12.18
N ARG A 196 8.83 25.77 12.75
CA ARG A 196 7.73 26.37 11.99
C ARG A 196 8.07 27.85 11.74
N GLN A 197 7.98 28.28 10.50
CA GLN A 197 8.08 29.69 10.15
C GLN A 197 6.66 30.25 9.96
N GLU A 198 6.34 31.32 10.68
CA GLU A 198 5.13 32.09 10.44
C GLU A 198 5.40 33.04 9.27
N ASN A 199 4.95 32.66 8.07
CA ASN A 199 5.00 33.52 6.91
C ASN A 199 3.71 34.35 6.91
N SER A 200 3.82 35.64 7.24
CA SER A 200 2.71 36.61 7.30
C SER A 200 2.05 36.87 5.93
N ALA A 201 2.58 36.36 4.84
CA ALA A 201 2.12 36.62 3.47
C ALA A 201 1.49 35.42 2.75
N ALA A 202 1.59 34.19 3.27
CA ALA A 202 0.99 33.01 2.66
C ALA A 202 0.13 32.26 3.70
N ASN A 203 -1.08 31.90 3.33
CA ASN A 203 -2.06 31.21 4.18
C ASN A 203 -1.66 29.76 4.56
N HIS A 204 -0.43 29.33 4.27
CA HIS A 204 0.07 27.98 4.56
C HIS A 204 1.30 28.03 5.47
N PRO A 205 1.36 27.17 6.51
CA PRO A 205 2.52 27.09 7.39
C PRO A 205 3.72 26.54 6.62
N LEU A 206 4.89 27.23 6.70
CA LEU A 206 6.13 26.73 6.16
C LEU A 206 6.98 26.15 7.31
N PHE A 207 7.46 24.92 7.12
CA PHE A 207 8.41 24.28 8.05
C PHE A 207 9.79 24.27 7.44
N ARG A 208 10.81 24.53 8.26
CA ARG A 208 12.22 24.31 7.91
C ARG A 208 12.81 23.24 8.80
N SER A 209 13.55 22.31 8.20
CA SER A 209 14.25 21.26 8.90
C SER A 209 15.73 21.24 8.56
N THR A 210 16.55 20.98 9.58
CA THR A 210 17.99 20.75 9.45
C THR A 210 18.29 19.34 9.92
N ALA A 211 18.94 18.53 9.08
CA ALA A 211 19.47 17.24 9.44
C ALA A 211 20.85 17.41 10.11
N LEU A 212 21.03 16.78 11.27
CA LEU A 212 22.28 16.81 12.02
C LEU A 212 22.78 15.37 12.22
N ILE A 213 24.01 15.07 11.77
CA ILE A 213 24.72 13.83 12.06
C ILE A 213 25.83 14.15 13.05
N ASP A 214 25.84 13.46 14.20
CA ASP A 214 26.77 13.70 15.30
C ASP A 214 26.90 15.19 15.70
N ASN A 215 25.75 15.89 15.73
CA ASN A 215 25.60 17.33 15.99
C ASN A 215 26.13 18.27 14.90
N MET A 216 26.61 17.77 13.77
CA MET A 216 26.98 18.60 12.63
C MET A 216 25.79 18.75 11.66
N GLU A 217 25.55 19.96 11.17
CA GLU A 217 24.54 20.23 10.17
C GLU A 217 25.00 19.70 8.81
N VAL A 218 24.22 18.75 8.23
CA VAL A 218 24.58 18.04 6.99
C VAL A 218 23.57 18.26 5.87
N GLY A 219 22.38 18.74 6.18
CA GLY A 219 21.36 19.00 5.16
C GLY A 219 20.25 19.91 5.65
N HIS A 220 19.60 20.59 4.71
CA HIS A 220 18.49 21.51 4.97
C HIS A 220 17.32 21.23 4.04
N GLY A 221 16.11 21.41 4.55
CA GLY A 221 14.90 21.25 3.77
C GLY A 221 13.78 22.15 4.26
N SER A 222 12.80 22.39 3.40
CA SER A 222 11.58 23.12 3.74
C SER A 222 10.37 22.43 3.10
N GLY A 223 9.19 22.58 3.71
CA GLY A 223 7.97 22.00 3.23
C GLY A 223 6.73 22.55 3.96
N GLU A 224 5.56 22.22 3.46
CA GLU A 224 4.28 22.63 4.05
C GLU A 224 3.92 21.83 5.31
N SER A 225 4.63 20.73 5.56
CA SER A 225 4.52 19.90 6.77
C SER A 225 5.88 19.61 7.37
N LYS A 226 5.90 19.28 8.67
CA LYS A 226 7.12 18.82 9.37
C LYS A 226 7.75 17.61 8.67
N LYS A 227 6.91 16.64 8.24
CA LYS A 227 7.35 15.43 7.54
C LYS A 227 8.05 15.76 6.22
N GLU A 228 7.46 16.63 5.42
CA GLU A 228 8.01 17.06 4.14
C GLU A 228 9.34 17.82 4.31
N ALA A 229 9.42 18.75 5.26
CA ALA A 229 10.65 19.48 5.54
C ALA A 229 11.79 18.54 5.99
N GLU A 230 11.51 17.51 6.79
CA GLU A 230 12.48 16.50 7.21
C GLU A 230 12.92 15.59 6.05
N GLN A 231 12.00 15.22 5.14
CA GLN A 231 12.31 14.47 3.92
C GLN A 231 13.22 15.29 2.99
N GLN A 232 12.90 16.57 2.78
CA GLN A 232 13.72 17.45 1.94
C GLN A 232 15.10 17.69 2.55
N ALA A 233 15.21 17.79 3.89
CA ALA A 233 16.50 17.88 4.55
C ALA A 233 17.33 16.60 4.36
N ALA A 234 16.72 15.42 4.47
CA ALA A 234 17.40 14.16 4.19
C ALA A 234 17.76 13.99 2.70
N TYR A 235 16.89 14.45 1.80
CA TYR A 235 17.17 14.47 0.36
C TYR A 235 18.39 15.33 0.02
N SER A 236 18.51 16.53 0.62
CA SER A 236 19.68 17.38 0.38
C SER A 236 20.99 16.72 0.85
N VAL A 237 20.94 15.89 1.88
CA VAL A 237 22.07 15.06 2.31
C VAL A 237 22.37 14.02 1.23
N SER A 238 21.37 13.28 0.72
CA SER A 238 21.58 12.22 -0.27
C SER A 238 22.14 12.73 -1.59
N GLN A 239 21.80 13.94 -2.01
CA GLN A 239 22.35 14.59 -3.19
C GLN A 239 23.85 14.93 -3.05
N SER A 240 24.30 15.11 -1.81
CA SER A 240 25.72 15.37 -1.47
C SER A 240 26.53 14.07 -1.32
N PHE A 241 25.84 12.92 -1.30
CA PHE A 241 26.43 11.59 -1.16
C PHE A 241 26.50 10.87 -2.52
N SER A 242 27.43 11.25 -3.38
CA SER A 242 28.08 10.28 -4.26
C SER A 242 29.02 9.41 -3.38
N ASP A 243 29.22 8.14 -3.71
CA ASP A 243 29.96 7.19 -2.86
C ASP A 243 31.35 7.69 -2.40
N GLU A 244 32.04 8.48 -3.21
CA GLU A 244 33.30 9.14 -2.87
C GLU A 244 33.14 10.28 -1.84
N THR A 245 32.02 10.99 -1.85
CA THR A 245 31.74 12.11 -0.94
C THR A 245 31.30 11.59 0.45
N CYS A 246 30.73 10.39 0.51
CA CYS A 246 30.36 9.73 1.76
C CYS A 246 31.61 9.40 2.59
N ALA A 247 32.64 8.84 1.95
CA ALA A 247 33.94 8.57 2.60
C ALA A 247 34.63 9.87 3.06
N ALA A 248 34.57 10.94 2.27
CA ALA A 248 35.17 12.23 2.62
C ALA A 248 34.43 12.94 3.77
N LEU A 249 33.11 12.81 3.87
CA LEU A 249 32.31 13.34 4.98
C LEU A 249 32.56 12.54 6.26
N LEU A 250 32.66 11.21 6.18
CA LEU A 250 33.01 10.35 7.29
C LEU A 250 34.40 10.68 7.81
N ASP A 251 35.38 10.86 6.93
CA ASP A 251 36.74 11.28 7.26
C ASP A 251 36.76 12.65 7.94
N LYS A 252 35.87 13.55 7.56
CA LYS A 252 35.70 14.87 8.18
C LYS A 252 35.02 14.78 9.57
N VAL A 253 34.01 13.91 9.72
CA VAL A 253 33.36 13.63 11.01
C VAL A 253 34.32 12.99 11.99
N ASP A 254 35.09 11.99 11.52
CA ASP A 254 36.09 11.29 12.33
C ASP A 254 37.25 12.20 12.74
N ARG A 255 37.75 13.07 11.86
CA ARG A 255 38.80 14.08 12.20
C ARG A 255 38.33 15.08 13.24
N LEU A 256 37.06 15.51 13.20
CA LEU A 256 36.50 16.42 14.21
C LEU A 256 36.26 15.72 15.56
N ARG A 257 35.97 14.42 15.55
CA ARG A 257 35.85 13.58 16.75
C ARG A 257 37.20 13.41 17.45
N LEU A 258 38.26 13.14 16.68
CA LEU A 258 39.61 12.98 17.19
C LEU A 258 40.28 14.31 17.61
N GLY A 259 39.82 15.44 17.06
CA GLY A 259 40.32 16.78 17.44
C GLY A 259 39.66 17.39 18.67
N GLY A 260 38.59 16.78 19.20
CA GLY A 260 37.85 17.24 20.38
C GLY A 260 38.36 16.67 21.73
N GLU A 261 39.23 15.65 21.69
CA GLU A 261 39.80 15.05 22.93
C GLU A 261 41.14 15.65 23.38
N SER A 262 41.54 16.75 22.77
CA SER A 262 42.76 17.47 23.17
C SER A 262 42.44 18.89 23.60
N ARG A 263 41.67 19.03 24.70
CA ARG A 263 41.73 20.24 25.58
C ARG A 263 41.18 19.93 26.96
#